data_8e77f4ac6801f281ba0eddcd0fc8076b
#
_entry.id   8e77f4ac6801f281ba0eddcd0fc8076b
#
_cell.length_a   1.000
_cell.length_b   1.000
_cell.length_c   1.000
_cell.angle_alpha   90.00
_cell.angle_beta   90.00
_cell.angle_gamma   90.00
#
_symmetry.space_group_name_H-M   'P 1'
#
loop_
_entity.id
_entity.type
_entity.pdbx_description
1 polymer ?
#
loop_
_entity_poly.entity_id
_entity_poly.type
_entity_poly.pdbx_seq_one_letter_code
_entity_poly.pdbx_strand_id
1 'polypeptide(L)'
;MKVSDCIILNNNTSNTISEIMGSMLCALNDNNQTSIALYNHFGHNNSLKAVKILPFSSARKLSAVTFFEEGTYAFGAPEFVLKEIPEKLSKMINQYASMGLRVLVLAYSKNGITADNNVPANMKAIALITITDNIREDTVATIQWFKDNDVAVKVISGDNPVTVSEVARRVGIEGAEDYISLEGLSDRDVMN
;
A
#
# COMPACT_ATOMS: atom_id res chain seq x y z
N MET A 1 11.82 -5.75 -0.69
CA MET A 1 10.97 -4.76 0.02
C MET A 1 11.36 -4.68 1.49
N LYS A 2 11.31 -3.48 2.08
CA LYS A 2 11.57 -3.23 3.50
C LYS A 2 10.66 -2.10 3.99
N VAL A 3 10.10 -2.20 5.19
CA VAL A 3 9.43 -1.06 5.84
C VAL A 3 10.48 -0.01 6.17
N SER A 4 10.24 1.23 5.70
CA SER A 4 11.12 2.37 5.95
C SER A 4 10.73 3.09 7.23
N ASP A 5 9.42 3.31 7.40
CA ASP A 5 8.90 4.05 8.56
C ASP A 5 7.44 3.66 8.86
N CYS A 6 7.02 3.87 10.10
CA CYS A 6 5.64 3.72 10.56
C CYS A 6 5.24 4.98 11.35
N ILE A 7 4.43 5.83 10.72
CA ILE A 7 4.00 7.10 11.24
C ILE A 7 2.63 6.96 11.92
N ILE A 8 2.58 7.10 13.22
CA ILE A 8 1.34 7.03 14.00
C ILE A 8 0.57 8.34 13.81
N LEU A 9 -0.67 8.24 13.32
CA LEU A 9 -1.55 9.38 13.08
C LEU A 9 -2.52 9.61 14.24
N ASN A 10 -2.92 8.52 14.90
CA ASN A 10 -3.89 8.55 15.98
C ASN A 10 -3.72 7.33 16.90
N ASN A 11 -3.73 7.53 18.21
CA ASN A 11 -3.58 6.49 19.24
C ASN A 11 -4.90 6.11 19.90
N ASN A 12 -6.03 6.19 19.23
CA ASN A 12 -7.36 5.90 19.80
C ASN A 12 -7.68 4.39 19.88
N THR A 13 -6.65 3.53 19.86
CA THR A 13 -6.81 2.08 20.03
C THR A 13 -6.12 1.64 21.32
N SER A 14 -6.66 0.63 22.01
CA SER A 14 -6.08 0.04 23.22
C SER A 14 -4.79 -0.73 22.93
N ASN A 15 -4.64 -1.20 21.69
CA ASN A 15 -3.52 -2.02 21.24
C ASN A 15 -2.48 -1.18 20.49
N THR A 16 -1.22 -1.56 20.56
CA THR A 16 -0.14 -0.93 19.80
C THR A 16 -0.24 -1.28 18.31
N ILE A 17 0.34 -0.44 17.45
CA ILE A 17 0.38 -0.73 16.00
C ILE A 17 1.07 -2.07 15.69
N SER A 18 2.10 -2.42 16.44
CA SER A 18 2.79 -3.72 16.28
C SER A 18 1.90 -4.91 16.65
N GLU A 19 1.13 -4.83 17.71
CA GLU A 19 0.18 -5.88 18.10
C GLU A 19 -0.93 -6.04 17.06
N ILE A 20 -1.49 -4.93 16.58
CA ILE A 20 -2.52 -4.91 15.54
C ILE A 20 -1.97 -5.52 14.25
N MET A 21 -0.87 -5.00 13.73
CA MET A 21 -0.27 -5.46 12.48
C MET A 21 0.19 -6.92 12.59
N GLY A 22 0.86 -7.30 13.66
CA GLY A 22 1.29 -8.68 13.89
C GLY A 22 0.09 -9.65 13.90
N SER A 23 -1.00 -9.29 14.59
CA SER A 23 -2.22 -10.12 14.64
C SER A 23 -2.94 -10.18 13.29
N MET A 24 -2.99 -9.05 12.54
CA MET A 24 -3.55 -9.03 11.18
C MET A 24 -2.76 -9.93 10.23
N LEU A 25 -1.44 -9.81 10.23
CA LEU A 25 -0.56 -10.61 9.37
C LEU A 25 -0.67 -12.10 9.69
N CYS A 26 -0.72 -12.49 10.97
CA CYS A 26 -0.96 -13.88 11.39
C CYS A 26 -2.31 -14.39 10.89
N ALA A 27 -3.39 -13.59 10.99
CA ALA A 27 -4.72 -13.98 10.55
C ALA A 27 -4.83 -14.10 9.03
N LEU A 28 -4.20 -13.19 8.27
CA LEU A 28 -4.20 -13.18 6.81
C LEU A 28 -3.33 -14.31 6.22
N ASN A 29 -2.24 -14.66 6.87
CA ASN A 29 -1.29 -15.70 6.47
C ASN A 29 -0.79 -15.56 5.01
N ASP A 30 -0.63 -14.31 4.54
CA ASP A 30 -0.13 -14.00 3.22
C ASP A 30 1.41 -14.12 3.17
N ASN A 31 1.93 -14.61 2.03
CA ASN A 31 3.38 -14.80 1.81
C ASN A 31 3.96 -13.90 0.70
N ASN A 32 3.24 -12.85 0.28
CA ASN A 32 3.74 -11.90 -0.70
C ASN A 32 4.85 -11.00 -0.12
N GLN A 33 5.62 -10.34 -1.00
CA GLN A 33 6.78 -9.54 -0.60
C GLN A 33 6.43 -8.40 0.39
N THR A 34 5.25 -7.81 0.26
CA THR A 34 4.76 -6.77 1.18
C THR A 34 4.50 -7.36 2.56
N SER A 35 3.82 -8.50 2.63
CA SER A 35 3.54 -9.20 3.91
C SER A 35 4.83 -9.63 4.60
N ILE A 36 5.82 -10.15 3.85
CA ILE A 36 7.13 -10.50 4.39
C ILE A 36 7.84 -9.27 4.97
N ALA A 37 7.81 -8.13 4.27
CA ALA A 37 8.41 -6.89 4.76
C ALA A 37 7.73 -6.38 6.05
N LEU A 38 6.41 -6.48 6.12
CA LEU A 38 5.63 -6.12 7.30
C LEU A 38 5.89 -7.08 8.47
N TYR A 39 5.97 -8.39 8.25
CA TYR A 39 6.34 -9.37 9.27
C TYR A 39 7.73 -9.10 9.86
N ASN A 40 8.70 -8.79 9.01
CA ASN A 40 10.05 -8.49 9.45
C ASN A 40 10.13 -7.22 10.32
N HIS A 41 9.20 -6.29 10.14
CA HIS A 41 9.17 -5.03 10.89
C HIS A 41 8.34 -5.11 12.17
N PHE A 42 7.10 -5.65 12.08
CA PHE A 42 6.16 -5.67 13.20
C PHE A 42 6.23 -6.94 14.05
N GLY A 43 6.86 -8.00 13.52
CA GLY A 43 6.92 -9.30 14.16
C GLY A 43 5.61 -10.09 14.05
N HIS A 44 5.63 -11.27 14.64
CA HIS A 44 4.46 -12.14 14.79
C HIS A 44 3.78 -11.85 16.12
N ASN A 45 2.47 -11.61 16.07
CA ASN A 45 1.64 -11.48 17.26
C ASN A 45 0.30 -12.18 16.99
N ASN A 46 -0.27 -12.83 17.96
CA ASN A 46 -1.57 -13.51 17.87
C ASN A 46 -2.43 -13.22 19.10
N SER A 47 -2.31 -12.01 19.65
CA SER A 47 -3.06 -11.57 20.83
C SER A 47 -4.53 -11.30 20.53
N LEU A 48 -4.85 -10.90 19.28
CA LEU A 48 -6.21 -10.55 18.87
C LEU A 48 -6.88 -11.73 18.15
N LYS A 49 -8.09 -12.10 18.56
CA LYS A 49 -8.86 -13.19 17.98
C LYS A 49 -9.61 -12.75 16.73
N ALA A 50 -9.16 -13.17 15.55
CA ALA A 50 -9.84 -12.88 14.29
C ALA A 50 -11.20 -13.59 14.21
N VAL A 51 -12.24 -12.86 13.78
CA VAL A 51 -13.60 -13.38 13.56
C VAL A 51 -14.04 -13.29 12.09
N LYS A 52 -13.52 -12.31 11.34
CA LYS A 52 -13.74 -12.22 9.90
C LYS A 52 -12.50 -11.69 9.20
N ILE A 53 -12.14 -12.30 8.07
CA ILE A 53 -10.94 -11.99 7.31
C ILE A 53 -11.33 -11.61 5.90
N LEU A 54 -10.76 -10.52 5.39
CA LEU A 54 -10.84 -10.10 4.00
C LEU A 54 -9.42 -10.12 3.42
N PRO A 55 -9.03 -11.17 2.68
CA PRO A 55 -7.69 -11.30 2.12
C PRO A 55 -7.43 -10.22 1.07
N PHE A 56 -6.15 -9.98 0.79
CA PHE A 56 -5.74 -9.10 -0.31
C PHE A 56 -6.31 -9.56 -1.66
N SER A 57 -6.72 -8.60 -2.46
CA SER A 57 -6.94 -8.80 -3.89
C SER A 57 -6.45 -7.58 -4.68
N SER A 58 -5.96 -7.81 -5.90
CA SER A 58 -5.50 -6.73 -6.79
C SER A 58 -6.59 -5.73 -7.13
N ALA A 59 -7.85 -6.17 -7.15
CA ALA A 59 -8.99 -5.29 -7.40
C ALA A 59 -9.31 -4.38 -6.21
N ARG A 60 -9.14 -4.87 -4.97
CA ARG A 60 -9.42 -4.10 -3.74
C ARG A 60 -8.21 -3.35 -3.21
N LYS A 61 -7.00 -3.76 -3.56
CA LYS A 61 -5.71 -3.20 -3.10
C LYS A 61 -5.61 -3.02 -1.57
N LEU A 62 -6.36 -3.81 -0.81
CA LEU A 62 -6.37 -3.82 0.64
C LEU A 62 -6.61 -5.23 1.21
N SER A 63 -6.25 -5.39 2.48
CA SER A 63 -6.63 -6.51 3.35
C SER A 63 -7.28 -5.98 4.61
N ALA A 64 -8.22 -6.75 5.20
CA ALA A 64 -8.85 -6.36 6.46
C ALA A 64 -9.12 -7.56 7.35
N VAL A 65 -9.13 -7.32 8.66
CA VAL A 65 -9.49 -8.32 9.68
C VAL A 65 -10.39 -7.67 10.71
N THR A 66 -11.52 -8.31 10.99
CA THR A 66 -12.34 -7.99 12.16
C THR A 66 -11.90 -8.86 13.31
N PHE A 67 -11.56 -8.26 14.44
CA PHE A 67 -11.22 -8.96 15.68
C PHE A 67 -12.38 -8.91 16.68
N PHE A 68 -12.47 -9.95 17.49
CA PHE A 68 -13.51 -10.10 18.52
C PHE A 68 -13.44 -8.93 19.54
N GLU A 69 -14.55 -8.24 19.73
CA GLU A 69 -14.72 -7.08 20.62
C GLU A 69 -13.87 -5.84 20.29
N GLU A 70 -12.97 -5.92 19.27
CA GLU A 70 -12.06 -4.82 18.92
C GLU A 70 -12.51 -4.02 17.69
N GLY A 71 -13.27 -4.64 16.77
CA GLY A 71 -13.66 -4.01 15.49
C GLY A 71 -12.77 -4.44 14.31
N THR A 72 -12.78 -3.64 13.26
CA THR A 72 -12.06 -3.96 12.00
C THR A 72 -10.85 -3.07 11.82
N TYR A 73 -9.74 -3.71 11.49
CA TYR A 73 -8.54 -3.06 10.98
C TYR A 73 -8.36 -3.43 9.51
N ALA A 74 -7.97 -2.45 8.71
CA ALA A 74 -7.66 -2.63 7.30
C ALA A 74 -6.35 -1.93 6.95
N PHE A 75 -5.53 -2.57 6.11
CA PHE A 75 -4.34 -1.93 5.54
C PHE A 75 -4.28 -2.14 4.04
N GLY A 76 -3.74 -1.15 3.34
CA GLY A 76 -3.64 -1.16 1.88
C GLY A 76 -3.41 0.22 1.31
N ALA A 77 -3.66 0.38 0.01
CA ALA A 77 -3.56 1.66 -0.65
C ALA A 77 -4.59 2.65 -0.06
N PRO A 78 -4.16 3.89 0.26
CA PRO A 78 -5.00 4.84 0.99
C PRO A 78 -6.37 5.09 0.36
N GLU A 79 -6.44 5.22 -0.95
CA GLU A 79 -7.64 5.48 -1.75
C GLU A 79 -8.65 4.32 -1.73
N PHE A 80 -8.22 3.11 -1.39
CA PHE A 80 -9.08 1.93 -1.28
C PHE A 80 -9.50 1.63 0.17
N VAL A 81 -8.70 2.05 1.15
CA VAL A 81 -8.98 1.83 2.57
C VAL A 81 -9.86 2.94 3.14
N LEU A 82 -9.67 4.18 2.69
CA LEU A 82 -10.37 5.36 3.18
C LEU A 82 -11.38 5.87 2.15
N LYS A 83 -12.62 6.12 2.58
CA LYS A 83 -13.64 6.73 1.72
C LYS A 83 -13.28 8.17 1.34
N GLU A 84 -12.67 8.89 2.28
CA GLU A 84 -12.22 10.27 2.10
C GLU A 84 -10.83 10.40 2.73
N ILE A 85 -9.88 11.00 2.01
CA ILE A 85 -8.53 11.25 2.50
C ILE A 85 -8.44 12.73 2.88
N PRO A 86 -8.28 13.07 4.19
CA PRO A 86 -8.12 14.45 4.62
C PRO A 86 -6.91 15.10 3.93
N GLU A 87 -6.99 16.40 3.63
CA GLU A 87 -5.95 17.14 2.90
C GLU A 87 -4.55 17.00 3.54
N LYS A 88 -4.48 17.05 4.88
CA LYS A 88 -3.21 16.88 5.61
C LYS A 88 -2.61 15.50 5.35
N LEU A 89 -3.43 14.45 5.35
CA LEU A 89 -3.00 13.08 5.09
C LEU A 89 -2.58 12.91 3.63
N SER A 90 -3.34 13.48 2.69
CA SER A 90 -3.02 13.49 1.26
C SER A 90 -1.65 14.14 0.99
N LYS A 91 -1.35 15.27 1.62
CA LYS A 91 -0.02 15.92 1.51
C LYS A 91 1.11 15.00 2.00
N MET A 92 0.91 14.31 3.13
CA MET A 92 1.90 13.36 3.66
C MET A 92 2.11 12.17 2.71
N ILE A 93 1.01 11.58 2.19
CA ILE A 93 1.07 10.48 1.23
C ILE A 93 1.87 10.91 -0.01
N ASN A 94 1.54 12.06 -0.60
CA ASN A 94 2.22 12.58 -1.78
C ASN A 94 3.71 12.88 -1.51
N GLN A 95 4.04 13.39 -0.34
CA GLN A 95 5.44 13.62 0.06
C GLN A 95 6.24 12.31 0.07
N TYR A 96 5.73 11.25 0.67
CA TYR A 96 6.42 9.95 0.69
C TYR A 96 6.43 9.28 -0.68
N ALA A 97 5.35 9.39 -1.44
CA ALA A 97 5.27 8.86 -2.81
C ALA A 97 6.31 9.54 -3.73
N SER A 98 6.51 10.87 -3.61
CA SER A 98 7.54 11.60 -4.36
C SER A 98 8.97 11.24 -3.97
N MET A 99 9.16 10.56 -2.85
CA MET A 99 10.43 9.93 -2.46
C MET A 99 10.58 8.49 -3.02
N GLY A 100 9.66 8.05 -3.89
CA GLY A 100 9.65 6.68 -4.44
C GLY A 100 9.28 5.60 -3.41
N LEU A 101 8.61 5.99 -2.32
CA LEU A 101 8.16 5.06 -1.30
C LEU A 101 6.72 4.62 -1.58
N ARG A 102 6.45 3.33 -1.47
CA ARG A 102 5.08 2.83 -1.44
C ARG A 102 4.46 3.18 -0.08
N VAL A 103 3.31 3.85 -0.11
CA VAL A 103 2.60 4.26 1.10
C VAL A 103 1.38 3.36 1.30
N LEU A 104 1.32 2.72 2.46
CA LEU A 104 0.13 2.00 2.93
C LEU A 104 -0.49 2.78 4.09
N VAL A 105 -1.81 2.75 4.18
CA VAL A 105 -2.52 3.22 5.37
C VAL A 105 -2.99 2.03 6.19
N LEU A 106 -2.82 2.08 7.50
CA LEU A 106 -3.55 1.26 8.46
C LEU A 106 -4.71 2.09 9.00
N ALA A 107 -5.93 1.55 8.90
CA ALA A 107 -7.13 2.22 9.37
C ALA A 107 -7.96 1.30 10.27
N TYR A 108 -8.80 1.92 11.08
CA TYR A 108 -9.65 1.28 12.09
C TYR A 108 -11.10 1.72 11.99
N SER A 109 -12.01 0.79 12.29
CA SER A 109 -13.43 1.05 12.54
C SER A 109 -13.95 0.12 13.64
N LYS A 110 -14.85 0.62 14.48
CA LYS A 110 -15.59 -0.23 15.47
C LYS A 110 -16.52 -1.24 14.80
N ASN A 111 -16.93 -0.96 13.56
CA ASN A 111 -17.85 -1.84 12.81
C ASN A 111 -17.09 -3.02 12.20
N GLY A 112 -17.79 -4.15 12.03
CA GLY A 112 -17.26 -5.33 11.36
C GLY A 112 -17.25 -5.18 9.83
N ILE A 113 -16.48 -6.04 9.15
CA ILE A 113 -16.56 -6.23 7.69
C ILE A 113 -18.01 -6.58 7.32
N THR A 114 -18.55 -5.90 6.29
CA THR A 114 -19.96 -6.05 5.88
C THR A 114 -20.28 -7.44 5.35
N ALA A 115 -21.57 -7.77 5.21
CA ALA A 115 -22.00 -9.05 4.64
C ALA A 115 -21.49 -9.25 3.20
N ASP A 116 -21.41 -8.16 2.42
CA ASP A 116 -20.89 -8.15 1.05
C ASP A 116 -19.36 -8.15 0.95
N ASN A 117 -18.66 -8.46 2.05
CA ASN A 117 -17.21 -8.48 2.14
C ASN A 117 -16.54 -7.15 1.76
N ASN A 118 -17.12 -6.05 2.21
CA ASN A 118 -16.51 -4.72 2.13
C ASN A 118 -16.05 -4.23 3.51
N VAL A 119 -15.02 -3.38 3.51
CA VAL A 119 -14.62 -2.67 4.72
C VAL A 119 -15.69 -1.66 5.14
N PRO A 120 -15.85 -1.38 6.44
CA PRO A 120 -16.79 -0.36 6.91
C PRO A 120 -16.51 1.01 6.28
N ALA A 121 -17.56 1.74 5.92
CA ALA A 121 -17.44 3.08 5.29
C ALA A 121 -16.80 4.15 6.21
N ASN A 122 -16.77 3.90 7.53
CA ASN A 122 -16.25 4.83 8.54
C ASN A 122 -14.84 4.47 9.02
N MET A 123 -14.01 3.90 8.14
CA MET A 123 -12.60 3.64 8.43
C MET A 123 -11.85 4.95 8.72
N LYS A 124 -11.06 4.98 9.78
CA LYS A 124 -10.23 6.12 10.18
C LYS A 124 -8.77 5.72 10.17
N ALA A 125 -7.93 6.49 9.49
CA ALA A 125 -6.49 6.26 9.48
C ALA A 125 -5.91 6.35 10.88
N ILE A 126 -5.11 5.34 11.27
CA ILE A 126 -4.39 5.30 12.55
C ILE A 126 -2.87 5.29 12.36
N ALA A 127 -2.36 4.79 11.23
CA ALA A 127 -0.96 4.90 10.88
C ALA A 127 -0.75 4.94 9.36
N LEU A 128 0.37 5.55 8.94
CA LEU A 128 0.96 5.38 7.62
C LEU A 128 2.18 4.47 7.74
N ILE A 129 2.31 3.54 6.81
CA ILE A 129 3.44 2.61 6.72
C ILE A 129 4.09 2.85 5.37
N THR A 130 5.37 3.19 5.36
CA THR A 130 6.13 3.40 4.13
C THR A 130 7.03 2.21 3.85
N ILE A 131 7.05 1.79 2.59
CA ILE A 131 7.82 0.62 2.14
C ILE A 131 8.75 1.06 1.00
N THR A 132 10.02 0.68 1.11
CA THR A 132 11.00 0.83 0.04
C THR A 132 11.11 -0.47 -0.74
N ASP A 133 11.05 -0.37 -2.07
CA ASP A 133 11.44 -1.46 -2.95
C ASP A 133 12.97 -1.43 -3.15
N ASN A 134 13.60 -2.57 -3.04
CA ASN A 134 14.99 -2.70 -3.41
C ASN A 134 15.08 -2.76 -4.94
N ILE A 135 15.63 -1.71 -5.55
CA ILE A 135 16.05 -1.75 -6.94
C ILE A 135 17.20 -2.76 -7.03
N ARG A 136 17.10 -3.72 -7.93
CA ARG A 136 18.19 -4.70 -8.14
C ARG A 136 19.43 -3.98 -8.64
N GLU A 137 20.58 -4.42 -8.21
CA GLU A 137 21.89 -3.80 -8.55
C GLU A 137 22.15 -3.74 -10.07
N ASP A 138 21.64 -4.72 -10.81
CA ASP A 138 21.79 -4.81 -12.27
C ASP A 138 20.79 -3.96 -13.06
N THR A 139 19.76 -3.38 -12.41
CA THR A 139 18.65 -2.70 -13.08
C THR A 139 19.14 -1.50 -13.90
N VAL A 140 19.97 -0.65 -13.33
CA VAL A 140 20.48 0.56 -14.02
C VAL A 140 21.29 0.16 -15.26
N ALA A 141 22.17 -0.83 -15.12
CA ALA A 141 22.98 -1.33 -16.24
C ALA A 141 22.10 -1.96 -17.34
N THR A 142 21.04 -2.67 -16.94
CA THR A 142 20.09 -3.28 -17.89
C THR A 142 19.30 -2.22 -18.65
N ILE A 143 18.80 -1.18 -17.99
CA ILE A 143 18.10 -0.06 -18.64
C ILE A 143 19.04 0.67 -19.59
N GLN A 144 20.28 0.93 -19.18
CA GLN A 144 21.29 1.54 -20.05
C GLN A 144 21.58 0.69 -21.28
N TRP A 145 21.69 -0.64 -21.11
CA TRP A 145 21.88 -1.56 -22.24
C TRP A 145 20.73 -1.49 -23.27
N PHE A 146 19.46 -1.42 -22.79
CA PHE A 146 18.32 -1.22 -23.69
C PHE A 146 18.41 0.09 -24.47
N LYS A 147 18.79 1.17 -23.80
CA LYS A 147 18.99 2.48 -24.42
C LYS A 147 20.09 2.45 -25.48
N ASP A 148 21.23 1.83 -25.19
CA ASP A 148 22.37 1.71 -26.10
C ASP A 148 22.05 0.85 -27.33
N ASN A 149 20.98 0.05 -27.28
CA ASN A 149 20.50 -0.79 -28.38
C ASN A 149 19.19 -0.25 -29.02
N ASP A 150 18.88 1.03 -28.85
CA ASP A 150 17.70 1.70 -29.41
C ASP A 150 16.35 1.06 -29.00
N VAL A 151 16.30 0.44 -27.82
CA VAL A 151 15.07 -0.15 -27.27
C VAL A 151 14.40 0.83 -26.31
N ALA A 152 13.24 1.33 -26.67
CA ALA A 152 12.43 2.17 -25.80
C ALA A 152 11.79 1.35 -24.67
N VAL A 153 12.04 1.74 -23.42
CA VAL A 153 11.46 1.10 -22.23
C VAL A 153 10.23 1.90 -21.78
N LYS A 154 9.11 1.19 -21.60
CA LYS A 154 7.88 1.77 -21.05
C LYS A 154 7.47 1.02 -19.80
N VAL A 155 7.01 1.75 -18.79
CA VAL A 155 6.52 1.19 -17.52
C VAL A 155 5.00 1.18 -17.51
N ILE A 156 4.41 0.01 -17.25
CA ILE A 156 2.98 -0.16 -17.02
C ILE A 156 2.83 -0.73 -15.62
N SER A 157 2.11 -0.03 -14.75
CA SER A 157 1.98 -0.40 -13.34
C SER A 157 0.58 -0.08 -12.81
N GLY A 158 0.11 -0.90 -11.88
CA GLY A 158 -1.10 -0.62 -11.09
C GLY A 158 -0.80 0.08 -9.75
N ASP A 159 0.45 0.43 -9.48
CA ASP A 159 0.85 1.15 -8.26
C ASP A 159 0.64 2.68 -8.42
N ASN A 160 0.78 3.42 -7.32
CA ASN A 160 0.66 4.88 -7.34
C ASN A 160 1.60 5.51 -8.39
N PRO A 161 1.09 6.33 -9.33
CA PRO A 161 1.86 6.83 -10.46
C PRO A 161 3.07 7.70 -10.05
N VAL A 162 2.96 8.47 -8.97
CA VAL A 162 4.06 9.30 -8.45
C VAL A 162 5.21 8.41 -7.96
N THR A 163 4.89 7.35 -7.23
CA THR A 163 5.90 6.38 -6.76
C THR A 163 6.58 5.68 -7.92
N VAL A 164 5.80 5.25 -8.92
CA VAL A 164 6.31 4.54 -10.11
C VAL A 164 7.22 5.45 -10.94
N SER A 165 6.80 6.68 -11.20
CA SER A 165 7.58 7.72 -11.90
C SER A 165 8.94 7.93 -11.22
N GLU A 166 8.95 8.14 -9.91
CA GLU A 166 10.20 8.36 -9.17
C GLU A 166 11.13 7.14 -9.20
N VAL A 167 10.61 5.93 -9.09
CA VAL A 167 11.42 4.70 -9.22
C VAL A 167 11.98 4.57 -10.64
N ALA A 168 11.16 4.81 -11.67
CA ALA A 168 11.57 4.79 -13.07
C ALA A 168 12.69 5.81 -13.35
N ARG A 169 12.56 7.02 -12.82
CA ARG A 169 13.58 8.08 -12.91
C ARG A 169 14.91 7.65 -12.28
N ARG A 170 14.87 7.02 -11.10
CA ARG A 170 16.08 6.53 -10.39
C ARG A 170 16.84 5.46 -11.16
N VAL A 171 16.17 4.68 -11.96
CA VAL A 171 16.81 3.63 -12.78
C VAL A 171 17.20 4.12 -14.18
N GLY A 172 16.97 5.39 -14.50
CA GLY A 172 17.40 6.03 -15.75
C GLY A 172 16.44 5.84 -16.92
N ILE A 173 15.15 5.57 -16.68
CA ILE A 173 14.15 5.55 -17.75
C ILE A 173 13.85 7.00 -18.16
N GLU A 174 14.03 7.32 -19.44
CA GLU A 174 13.75 8.64 -20.01
C GLU A 174 12.25 8.92 -20.05
N GLY A 175 11.85 10.17 -19.82
CA GLY A 175 10.45 10.59 -19.79
C GLY A 175 9.66 9.98 -18.63
N ALA A 176 10.32 9.52 -17.59
CA ALA A 176 9.66 8.91 -16.42
C ALA A 176 8.69 9.87 -15.72
N GLU A 177 8.88 11.19 -15.86
CA GLU A 177 8.00 12.26 -15.37
C GLU A 177 6.72 12.40 -16.18
N ASP A 178 6.73 11.97 -17.45
CA ASP A 178 5.61 12.09 -18.40
C ASP A 178 4.71 10.84 -18.30
N TYR A 179 4.07 10.63 -17.18
CA TYR A 179 3.17 9.50 -17.00
C TYR A 179 1.70 9.88 -17.18
N ILE A 180 0.90 8.90 -17.59
CA ILE A 180 -0.56 9.01 -17.69
C ILE A 180 -1.17 8.11 -16.62
N SER A 181 -2.02 8.68 -15.75
CA SER A 181 -2.85 7.88 -14.85
C SER A 181 -4.13 7.48 -15.58
N LEU A 182 -4.39 6.18 -15.61
CA LEU A 182 -5.63 5.62 -16.16
C LEU A 182 -6.72 5.44 -15.09
N GLU A 183 -6.46 5.87 -13.87
CA GLU A 183 -7.40 5.74 -12.75
C GLU A 183 -8.67 6.56 -13.03
N GLY A 184 -9.83 5.91 -12.94
CA GLY A 184 -11.14 6.53 -13.19
C GLY A 184 -11.50 6.71 -14.67
N LEU A 185 -10.65 6.31 -15.62
CA LEU A 185 -10.96 6.32 -17.04
C LEU A 185 -11.75 5.06 -17.44
N SER A 186 -12.68 5.22 -18.39
CA SER A 186 -13.35 4.08 -19.01
C SER A 186 -12.47 3.47 -20.12
N ASP A 187 -12.75 2.21 -20.51
CA ASP A 187 -12.04 1.55 -21.62
C ASP A 187 -12.09 2.36 -22.92
N ARG A 188 -13.13 3.17 -23.12
CA ARG A 188 -13.26 4.08 -24.30
C ARG A 188 -12.31 5.26 -24.22
N ASP A 189 -12.06 5.79 -23.02
CA ASP A 189 -11.16 6.94 -22.81
C ASP A 189 -9.70 6.53 -22.99
N VAL A 190 -9.39 5.26 -22.73
CA VAL A 190 -8.04 4.68 -22.86
C VAL A 190 -7.70 4.34 -24.33
N MET A 191 -8.74 4.08 -25.16
CA MET A 191 -8.57 3.66 -26.56
C MET A 191 -8.53 4.84 -27.57
N ASN A 192 -8.77 6.07 -27.13
CA ASN A 192 -8.69 7.30 -27.92
C ASN A 192 -7.45 8.11 -27.55
#